data_c090283a2dfe47e9f636339594375f21
#
_entry.id   c090283a2dfe47e9f636339594375f21
#
_cell.length_a   1.000
_cell.length_b   1.000
_cell.length_c   1.000
_cell.angle_alpha   90.00
_cell.angle_beta   90.00
_cell.angle_gamma   90.00
#
_symmetry.space_group_name_H-M   'P 1'
#
loop_
_entity.id
_entity.type
_entity.pdbx_description
1 polymer ?
#
loop_
_entity_poly.entity_id
_entity_poly.type
_entity_poly.pdbx_seq_one_letter_code
_entity_poly.pdbx_strand_id
1 'polypeptide(L)'
;MDKEKFLKSRTEWKNFHSAILFSMLNPNHETSSPDVLKVFLDFVKMPEKARDSFLADFDFLEFSTNNRQTILLIKNKEYGIIIENNLDYEKNDKELKRCFDKCLTECYIKPPMIVSINWRTPDERKIPQGIKEFVHNITAKELADFFNNWCEKQSEESLTKGILSQYAKKLAN
;
A
#
# COMPACT_ATOMS: atom_id res chain seq x y z
N MET A 1 -7.80 -24.86 16.03
CA MET A 1 -8.02 -24.22 14.71
C MET A 1 -7.08 -24.89 13.72
N ASP A 2 -7.60 -25.43 12.62
CA ASP A 2 -6.84 -26.18 11.63
C ASP A 2 -5.85 -25.24 10.91
N LYS A 3 -4.59 -25.69 10.76
CA LYS A 3 -3.50 -24.91 10.14
C LYS A 3 -3.82 -24.51 8.69
N GLU A 4 -4.47 -25.39 7.94
CA GLU A 4 -4.90 -25.09 6.56
C GLU A 4 -5.99 -24.02 6.51
N LYS A 5 -6.96 -24.08 7.41
CA LYS A 5 -8.05 -23.09 7.51
C LYS A 5 -7.50 -21.72 7.93
N PHE A 6 -6.49 -21.71 8.81
CA PHE A 6 -5.80 -20.50 9.22
C PHE A 6 -4.99 -19.86 8.07
N LEU A 7 -4.25 -20.66 7.32
CA LEU A 7 -3.47 -20.18 6.17
C LEU A 7 -4.36 -19.68 5.03
N LYS A 8 -5.49 -20.34 4.80
CA LYS A 8 -6.49 -19.90 3.80
C LYS A 8 -7.09 -18.56 4.20
N SER A 9 -7.50 -18.39 5.43
CA SER A 9 -8.05 -17.13 5.94
C SER A 9 -7.03 -15.96 5.83
N ARG A 10 -5.75 -16.21 6.10
CA ARG A 10 -4.69 -15.22 5.95
C ARG A 10 -4.50 -14.76 4.49
N THR A 11 -4.55 -15.70 3.56
CA THR A 11 -4.43 -15.38 2.13
C THR A 11 -5.63 -14.56 1.64
N GLU A 12 -6.83 -14.92 2.07
CA GLU A 12 -8.05 -14.15 1.76
C GLU A 12 -7.97 -12.72 2.31
N TRP A 13 -7.43 -12.56 3.53
CA TRP A 13 -7.19 -11.24 4.12
C TRP A 13 -6.18 -10.40 3.32
N LYS A 14 -5.05 -10.98 2.90
CA LYS A 14 -4.05 -10.29 2.07
C LYS A 14 -4.64 -9.75 0.78
N ASN A 15 -5.40 -10.61 0.08
CA ASN A 15 -6.04 -10.24 -1.18
C ASN A 15 -7.09 -9.14 -0.97
N PHE A 16 -7.86 -9.22 0.11
CA PHE A 16 -8.86 -8.23 0.45
C PHE A 16 -8.24 -6.86 0.73
N HIS A 17 -7.17 -6.79 1.52
CA HIS A 17 -6.49 -5.53 1.82
C HIS A 17 -5.88 -4.90 0.57
N SER A 18 -5.21 -5.68 -0.25
CA SER A 18 -4.63 -5.21 -1.50
C SER A 18 -5.70 -4.70 -2.47
N ALA A 19 -6.82 -5.43 -2.59
CA ALA A 19 -7.95 -5.02 -3.43
C ALA A 19 -8.57 -3.70 -2.97
N ILE A 20 -8.76 -3.52 -1.66
CA ILE A 20 -9.28 -2.25 -1.11
C ILE A 20 -8.29 -1.10 -1.38
N LEU A 21 -7.01 -1.28 -1.06
CA LEU A 21 -6.02 -0.24 -1.32
C LEU A 21 -5.94 0.11 -2.80
N PHE A 22 -5.93 -0.89 -3.69
CA PHE A 22 -5.97 -0.67 -5.13
C PHE A 22 -7.19 0.17 -5.54
N SER A 23 -8.39 -0.24 -5.09
CA SER A 23 -9.63 0.45 -5.44
C SER A 23 -9.70 1.87 -4.89
N MET A 24 -9.27 2.08 -3.64
CA MET A 24 -9.38 3.37 -2.98
C MET A 24 -8.32 4.37 -3.40
N LEU A 25 -7.10 3.92 -3.69
CA LEU A 25 -6.02 4.78 -4.13
C LEU A 25 -6.03 5.06 -5.64
N ASN A 26 -6.82 4.33 -6.42
CA ASN A 26 -6.96 4.56 -7.85
C ASN A 26 -8.10 5.55 -8.15
N PRO A 27 -7.82 6.82 -8.47
CA PRO A 27 -8.85 7.83 -8.72
C PRO A 27 -9.79 7.51 -9.89
N ASN A 28 -9.37 6.59 -10.78
CA ASN A 28 -10.20 6.13 -11.90
C ASN A 28 -11.14 4.99 -11.51
N HIS A 29 -11.05 4.48 -10.28
CA HIS A 29 -11.95 3.43 -9.80
C HIS A 29 -13.26 4.05 -9.30
N GLU A 30 -14.40 3.44 -9.66
CA GLU A 30 -15.74 3.95 -9.34
C GLU A 30 -16.02 4.15 -7.84
N THR A 31 -15.32 3.40 -6.98
CA THR A 31 -15.45 3.48 -5.52
C THR A 31 -14.46 4.43 -4.87
N SER A 32 -13.56 5.05 -5.64
CA SER A 32 -12.58 5.99 -5.13
C SER A 32 -13.09 7.42 -5.12
N SER A 33 -12.43 8.25 -4.31
CA SER A 33 -12.56 9.70 -4.38
C SER A 33 -11.20 10.29 -4.81
N PRO A 34 -11.17 11.30 -5.71
CA PRO A 34 -9.93 11.84 -6.27
C PRO A 34 -8.94 12.36 -5.23
N ASP A 35 -9.42 12.77 -4.07
CA ASP A 35 -8.60 13.31 -2.99
C ASP A 35 -7.97 12.23 -2.09
N VAL A 36 -8.46 10.98 -2.11
CA VAL A 36 -7.90 9.89 -1.28
C VAL A 36 -6.44 9.64 -1.63
N LEU A 37 -6.10 9.54 -2.92
CA LEU A 37 -4.72 9.37 -3.35
C LEU A 37 -3.85 10.55 -2.89
N LYS A 38 -4.30 11.78 -3.12
CA LYS A 38 -3.55 12.99 -2.72
C LYS A 38 -3.23 12.98 -1.23
N VAL A 39 -4.24 12.75 -0.40
CA VAL A 39 -4.07 12.74 1.07
C VAL A 39 -3.22 11.56 1.52
N PHE A 40 -3.30 10.40 0.83
CA PHE A 40 -2.42 9.26 1.08
C PHE A 40 -0.94 9.58 0.77
N LEU A 41 -0.67 10.26 -0.36
CA LEU A 41 0.69 10.68 -0.71
C LEU A 41 1.28 11.63 0.33
N ASP A 42 0.46 12.54 0.88
CA ASP A 42 0.85 13.41 2.00
C ASP A 42 1.10 12.61 3.29
N PHE A 43 0.24 11.65 3.61
CA PHE A 43 0.37 10.79 4.77
C PHE A 43 1.69 9.99 4.77
N VAL A 44 2.05 9.42 3.63
CA VAL A 44 3.33 8.70 3.49
C VAL A 44 4.53 9.62 3.27
N LYS A 45 4.33 10.94 3.38
CA LYS A 45 5.39 11.97 3.27
C LYS A 45 6.13 11.93 1.95
N MET A 46 5.43 11.69 0.85
CA MET A 46 6.05 11.77 -0.47
C MET A 46 6.57 13.19 -0.73
N PRO A 47 7.81 13.35 -1.28
CA PRO A 47 8.32 14.66 -1.63
C PRO A 47 7.37 15.42 -2.56
N GLU A 48 7.16 16.71 -2.32
CA GLU A 48 6.17 17.54 -3.02
C GLU A 48 6.29 17.44 -4.54
N LYS A 49 7.49 17.58 -5.09
CA LYS A 49 7.73 17.45 -6.54
C LYS A 49 7.28 16.09 -7.10
N ALA A 50 7.52 15.01 -6.36
CA ALA A 50 7.10 13.67 -6.77
C ALA A 50 5.59 13.53 -6.68
N ARG A 51 4.97 14.02 -5.60
CA ARG A 51 3.53 14.02 -5.40
C ARG A 51 2.80 14.75 -6.52
N ASP A 52 3.23 15.97 -6.87
CA ASP A 52 2.59 16.76 -7.91
C ASP A 52 2.72 16.11 -9.29
N SER A 53 3.88 15.47 -9.57
CA SER A 53 4.07 14.66 -10.77
C SER A 53 3.12 13.45 -10.81
N PHE A 54 2.91 12.77 -9.67
CA PHE A 54 1.95 11.67 -9.58
C PHE A 54 0.52 12.09 -9.81
N LEU A 55 0.09 13.20 -9.21
CA LEU A 55 -1.29 13.68 -9.35
C LEU A 55 -1.61 14.14 -10.78
N ALA A 56 -0.59 14.48 -11.56
CA ALA A 56 -0.75 14.87 -12.96
C ALA A 56 -0.89 13.68 -13.92
N ASP A 57 -0.16 12.59 -13.67
CA ASP A 57 -0.12 11.39 -14.51
C ASP A 57 0.39 10.19 -13.72
N PHE A 58 -0.33 9.08 -13.74
CA PHE A 58 0.06 7.84 -13.05
C PHE A 58 -0.59 6.61 -13.64
N ASP A 59 0.10 5.48 -13.51
CA ASP A 59 -0.40 4.14 -13.79
C ASP A 59 -0.46 3.32 -12.49
N PHE A 60 -1.55 2.59 -12.31
CA PHE A 60 -1.67 1.58 -11.28
C PHE A 60 -1.37 0.22 -11.85
N LEU A 61 -0.43 -0.49 -11.24
CA LEU A 61 -0.07 -1.85 -11.59
C LEU A 61 -0.14 -2.74 -10.35
N GLU A 62 -0.74 -3.89 -10.50
CA GLU A 62 -0.75 -4.93 -9.48
C GLU A 62 0.30 -5.98 -9.84
N PHE A 63 1.26 -6.22 -8.94
CA PHE A 63 2.19 -7.34 -9.06
C PHE A 63 1.72 -8.49 -8.19
N SER A 64 1.31 -9.58 -8.82
CA SER A 64 1.13 -10.85 -8.14
C SER A 64 2.47 -11.56 -8.06
N THR A 65 2.92 -11.90 -6.86
CA THR A 65 4.12 -12.71 -6.66
C THR A 65 3.75 -14.19 -6.58
N ASN A 66 4.68 -15.07 -6.92
CA ASN A 66 4.50 -16.53 -6.87
C ASN A 66 4.13 -17.04 -5.46
N ASN A 67 4.35 -16.24 -4.42
CA ASN A 67 4.05 -16.55 -3.03
C ASN A 67 2.69 -16.00 -2.55
N ARG A 68 1.76 -15.71 -3.44
CA ARG A 68 0.42 -15.18 -3.11
C ARG A 68 0.46 -13.82 -2.39
N GLN A 69 1.53 -13.06 -2.55
CA GLN A 69 1.62 -11.71 -2.05
C GLN A 69 1.29 -10.75 -3.18
N THR A 70 0.35 -9.87 -2.94
CA THR A 70 0.05 -8.78 -3.85
C THR A 70 0.85 -7.57 -3.44
N ILE A 71 1.67 -7.06 -4.35
CA ILE A 71 2.37 -5.79 -4.22
C ILE A 71 1.71 -4.83 -5.20
N LEU A 72 1.30 -3.68 -4.72
CA LEU A 72 0.78 -2.61 -5.57
C LEU A 72 1.94 -1.71 -5.99
N LEU A 73 2.00 -1.40 -7.26
CA LEU A 73 2.88 -0.37 -7.80
C LEU A 73 2.02 0.75 -8.36
N ILE A 74 2.23 1.95 -7.87
CA ILE A 74 1.76 3.19 -8.47
C ILE A 74 2.97 3.86 -9.08
N LYS A 75 2.93 4.15 -10.37
CA LYS A 75 4.07 4.77 -11.07
C LYS A 75 3.63 5.80 -12.10
N ASN A 76 4.54 6.68 -12.44
CA ASN A 76 4.53 7.45 -13.68
C ASN A 76 5.85 7.26 -14.42
N LYS A 77 6.19 8.15 -15.36
CA LYS A 77 7.42 8.07 -16.15
C LYS A 77 8.69 8.28 -15.33
N GLU A 78 8.60 8.86 -14.13
CA GLU A 78 9.77 9.28 -13.36
C GLU A 78 9.79 8.71 -11.94
N TYR A 79 8.63 8.52 -11.31
CA TYR A 79 8.49 8.13 -9.90
C TYR A 79 7.68 6.86 -9.74
N GLY A 80 7.88 6.16 -8.63
CA GLY A 80 7.11 4.99 -8.26
C GLY A 80 6.91 4.86 -6.75
N ILE A 81 5.79 4.24 -6.37
CA ILE A 81 5.51 3.82 -5.00
C ILE A 81 5.17 2.33 -5.04
N ILE A 82 5.91 1.56 -4.27
CA ILE A 82 5.63 0.15 -4.02
C ILE A 82 4.89 0.06 -2.70
N ILE A 83 3.67 -0.46 -2.70
CA ILE A 83 2.89 -0.68 -1.47
C ILE A 83 2.88 -2.17 -1.18
N GLU A 84 3.44 -2.53 -0.06
CA GLU A 84 3.53 -3.90 0.43
C GLU A 84 2.67 -4.08 1.68
N ASN A 85 1.81 -5.08 1.66
CA ASN A 85 1.03 -5.48 2.81
C ASN A 85 1.74 -6.64 3.52
N ASN A 86 2.48 -6.33 4.59
CA ASN A 86 3.34 -7.28 5.29
C ASN A 86 2.60 -7.93 6.47
N LEU A 87 1.95 -9.06 6.20
CA LEU A 87 1.30 -9.89 7.24
C LEU A 87 2.25 -10.91 7.88
N ASP A 88 3.34 -11.27 7.20
CA ASP A 88 4.30 -12.30 7.65
C ASP A 88 5.73 -11.80 7.50
N TYR A 89 6.41 -11.61 8.63
CA TYR A 89 7.80 -11.12 8.70
C TYR A 89 8.84 -12.04 8.03
N GLU A 90 8.53 -13.31 7.78
CA GLU A 90 9.58 -14.30 7.51
C GLU A 90 9.97 -14.46 6.03
N LYS A 91 9.25 -13.94 5.05
CA LYS A 91 9.41 -14.45 3.67
C LYS A 91 9.59 -13.45 2.53
N ASN A 92 9.55 -12.14 2.76
CA ASN A 92 9.26 -11.21 1.67
C ASN A 92 10.39 -10.28 1.22
N ASP A 93 11.52 -10.29 1.90
CA ASP A 93 12.60 -9.34 1.61
C ASP A 93 13.19 -9.52 0.20
N LYS A 94 13.25 -10.76 -0.29
CA LYS A 94 13.75 -11.06 -1.65
C LYS A 94 12.76 -10.59 -2.73
N GLU A 95 11.46 -10.79 -2.52
CA GLU A 95 10.44 -10.37 -3.47
C GLU A 95 10.32 -8.85 -3.52
N LEU A 96 10.36 -8.19 -2.36
CA LEU A 96 10.38 -6.73 -2.29
C LEU A 96 11.60 -6.15 -3.03
N LYS A 97 12.79 -6.72 -2.79
CA LYS A 97 14.00 -6.34 -3.51
C LYS A 97 13.87 -6.56 -5.01
N ARG A 98 13.31 -7.69 -5.43
CA ARG A 98 13.06 -7.98 -6.86
C ARG A 98 12.11 -6.97 -7.51
N CYS A 99 11.02 -6.61 -6.82
CA CYS A 99 10.10 -5.58 -7.31
C CYS A 99 10.78 -4.23 -7.42
N PHE A 100 11.59 -3.87 -6.44
CA PHE A 100 12.37 -2.63 -6.45
C PHE A 100 13.34 -2.59 -7.63
N ASP A 101 14.12 -3.66 -7.84
CA ASP A 101 15.08 -3.76 -8.94
C ASP A 101 14.36 -3.72 -10.30
N LYS A 102 13.20 -4.37 -10.42
CA LYS A 102 12.37 -4.31 -11.61
C LYS A 102 11.89 -2.89 -11.91
N CYS A 103 11.50 -2.13 -10.90
CA CYS A 103 11.12 -0.73 -11.08
C CYS A 103 12.28 0.11 -11.63
N LEU A 104 13.50 -0.13 -11.15
CA LEU A 104 14.69 0.59 -11.64
C LEU A 104 15.05 0.21 -13.08
N THR A 105 14.97 -1.07 -13.43
CA THR A 105 15.51 -1.59 -14.70
C THR A 105 14.49 -1.62 -15.83
N GLU A 106 13.26 -2.05 -15.55
CA GLU A 106 12.22 -2.22 -16.58
C GLU A 106 11.28 -1.01 -16.66
N CYS A 107 11.00 -0.36 -15.55
CA CYS A 107 10.12 0.80 -15.51
C CYS A 107 10.85 2.13 -15.67
N TYR A 108 12.19 2.14 -15.60
CA TYR A 108 13.06 3.32 -15.76
C TYR A 108 12.70 4.48 -14.81
N ILE A 109 12.14 4.16 -13.66
CA ILE A 109 11.77 5.17 -12.65
C ILE A 109 12.93 5.42 -11.69
N LYS A 110 12.95 6.58 -11.08
CA LYS A 110 13.82 6.89 -9.93
C LYS A 110 13.57 5.86 -8.83
N PRO A 111 14.53 5.66 -7.90
CA PRO A 111 14.32 4.73 -6.80
C PRO A 111 12.93 4.90 -6.20
N PRO A 112 12.05 3.88 -6.26
CA PRO A 112 10.69 4.03 -5.79
C PRO A 112 10.66 4.13 -4.26
N MET A 113 9.70 4.88 -3.72
CA MET A 113 9.36 4.78 -2.32
C MET A 113 8.71 3.42 -2.06
N ILE A 114 9.08 2.78 -0.97
CA ILE A 114 8.43 1.55 -0.50
C ILE A 114 7.60 1.90 0.73
N VAL A 115 6.30 1.69 0.65
CA VAL A 115 5.38 1.79 1.79
C VAL A 115 5.10 0.38 2.29
N SER A 116 5.65 0.04 3.44
CA SER A 116 5.42 -1.26 4.08
C SER A 116 4.39 -1.13 5.19
N ILE A 117 3.24 -1.79 5.01
CA ILE A 117 2.15 -1.82 5.98
C ILE A 117 2.37 -3.02 6.90
N ASN A 118 2.69 -2.76 8.16
CA ASN A 118 3.05 -3.76 9.14
C ASN A 118 1.90 -3.99 10.15
N TRP A 119 1.52 -5.25 10.32
CA TRP A 119 0.48 -5.68 11.27
C TRP A 119 1.03 -5.93 12.68
N ARG A 120 2.34 -5.94 12.82
CA ARG A 120 3.06 -6.06 14.09
C ARG A 120 4.16 -5.01 14.14
N THR A 121 4.79 -4.85 15.30
CA THR A 121 5.90 -3.89 15.48
C THR A 121 7.03 -4.15 14.49
N PRO A 122 7.56 -3.10 13.84
CA PRO A 122 8.53 -3.22 12.74
C PRO A 122 9.92 -3.72 13.14
N ASP A 123 10.23 -3.84 14.44
CA ASP A 123 11.59 -3.96 14.98
C ASP A 123 12.33 -5.26 14.61
N GLU A 124 11.62 -6.26 14.09
CA GLU A 124 12.21 -7.58 13.81
C GLU A 124 12.46 -7.84 12.31
N ARG A 125 12.09 -6.92 11.43
CA ARG A 125 12.23 -7.14 10.00
C ARG A 125 13.63 -6.86 9.50
N LYS A 126 14.26 -7.85 8.88
CA LYS A 126 15.54 -7.72 8.16
C LYS A 126 15.30 -7.20 6.74
N ILE A 127 15.18 -5.89 6.59
CA ILE A 127 15.09 -5.28 5.25
C ILE A 127 16.45 -5.37 4.57
N PRO A 128 16.53 -5.80 3.29
CA PRO A 128 17.79 -5.83 2.54
C PRO A 128 18.48 -4.46 2.55
N GLN A 129 19.77 -4.44 2.80
CA GLN A 129 20.53 -3.20 3.01
C GLN A 129 20.39 -2.23 1.82
N GLY A 130 20.35 -2.73 0.59
CA GLY A 130 20.28 -1.89 -0.61
C GLY A 130 18.93 -1.21 -0.87
N ILE A 131 17.89 -1.47 -0.07
CA ILE A 131 16.57 -0.83 -0.21
C ILE A 131 16.07 -0.18 1.08
N LYS A 132 16.81 -0.34 2.17
CA LYS A 132 16.37 0.08 3.52
C LYS A 132 16.03 1.57 3.60
N GLU A 133 16.79 2.40 2.94
CA GLU A 133 16.61 3.87 2.94
C GLU A 133 15.33 4.33 2.21
N PHE A 134 14.78 3.47 1.32
CA PHE A 134 13.57 3.75 0.56
C PHE A 134 12.31 3.24 1.25
N VAL A 135 12.44 2.52 2.38
CA VAL A 135 11.32 1.90 3.08
C VAL A 135 10.73 2.85 4.10
N HIS A 136 9.46 3.19 3.89
CA HIS A 136 8.62 3.89 4.84
C HIS A 136 7.67 2.88 5.52
N ASN A 137 7.91 2.62 6.80
CA ASN A 137 7.07 1.70 7.57
C ASN A 137 5.87 2.44 8.14
N ILE A 138 4.69 1.88 7.96
CA ILE A 138 3.46 2.28 8.63
C ILE A 138 2.82 1.06 9.29
N THR A 139 2.19 1.27 10.42
CA THR A 139 1.43 0.21 11.09
C THR A 139 0.01 0.16 10.55
N ALA A 140 -0.65 -1.00 10.70
CA ALA A 140 -2.07 -1.14 10.37
C ALA A 140 -2.93 -0.12 11.15
N LYS A 141 -2.55 0.19 12.40
CA LYS A 141 -3.21 1.20 13.23
C LYS A 141 -3.06 2.61 12.64
N GLU A 142 -1.85 3.02 12.24
CA GLU A 142 -1.64 4.33 11.60
C GLU A 142 -2.43 4.47 10.31
N LEU A 143 -2.54 3.39 9.53
CA LEU A 143 -3.36 3.36 8.33
C LEU A 143 -4.87 3.46 8.67
N ALA A 144 -5.31 2.78 9.74
CA ALA A 144 -6.69 2.90 10.23
C ALA A 144 -7.02 4.33 10.67
N ASP A 145 -6.14 4.94 11.45
CA ASP A 145 -6.29 6.32 11.92
C ASP A 145 -6.31 7.30 10.75
N PHE A 146 -5.47 7.08 9.74
CA PHE A 146 -5.48 7.85 8.50
C PHE A 146 -6.85 7.81 7.81
N PHE A 147 -7.42 6.63 7.59
CA PHE A 147 -8.72 6.51 6.93
C PHE A 147 -9.88 7.05 7.78
N ASN A 148 -9.83 6.86 9.10
CA ASN A 148 -10.82 7.47 9.99
C ASN A 148 -10.79 9.00 9.91
N ASN A 149 -9.61 9.61 9.99
CA ASN A 149 -9.43 11.05 9.86
C ASN A 149 -9.90 11.59 8.50
N TRP A 150 -9.68 10.83 7.42
CA TRP A 150 -10.22 11.19 6.12
C TRP A 150 -11.75 11.15 6.13
N CYS A 151 -12.36 10.07 6.64
CA CYS A 151 -13.81 9.92 6.72
C CYS A 151 -14.48 11.03 7.55
N GLU A 152 -13.87 11.44 8.67
CA GLU A 152 -14.40 12.52 9.54
C GLU A 152 -14.43 13.89 8.85
N LYS A 153 -13.50 14.13 7.91
CA LYS A 153 -13.45 15.38 7.13
C LYS A 153 -14.46 15.44 6.01
N GLN A 154 -15.05 14.31 5.62
CA GLN A 154 -16.07 14.27 4.57
C GLN A 154 -17.43 14.67 5.15
N SER A 155 -17.99 15.76 4.65
CA SER A 155 -19.31 16.26 5.08
C SER A 155 -20.48 15.40 4.60
N GLU A 156 -20.29 14.72 3.46
CA GLU A 156 -21.34 13.90 2.84
C GLU A 156 -21.05 12.41 2.99
N GLU A 157 -22.13 11.63 3.10
CA GLU A 157 -22.04 10.17 3.02
C GLU A 157 -21.82 9.75 1.58
N SER A 158 -20.79 8.91 1.38
CA SER A 158 -20.43 8.36 0.07
C SER A 158 -20.07 6.89 0.18
N LEU A 159 -20.10 6.20 -0.95
CA LEU A 159 -19.68 4.79 -1.02
C LEU A 159 -18.22 4.65 -0.54
N THR A 160 -17.35 5.54 -0.97
CA THR A 160 -15.94 5.61 -0.55
C THR A 160 -15.80 5.73 0.96
N LYS A 161 -16.52 6.68 1.57
CA LYS A 161 -16.54 6.89 3.03
C LYS A 161 -17.01 5.65 3.77
N GLY A 162 -18.09 5.01 3.30
CA GLY A 162 -18.62 3.78 3.88
C GLY A 162 -17.61 2.63 3.84
N ILE A 163 -16.95 2.41 2.71
CA ILE A 163 -15.94 1.35 2.54
C ILE A 163 -14.71 1.64 3.44
N LEU A 164 -14.17 2.84 3.41
CA LEU A 164 -12.98 3.20 4.19
C LEU A 164 -13.23 3.16 5.70
N SER A 165 -14.40 3.59 6.15
CA SER A 165 -14.77 3.48 7.58
C SER A 165 -14.83 2.02 8.05
N GLN A 166 -15.41 1.12 7.26
CA GLN A 166 -15.43 -0.31 7.59
C GLN A 166 -14.04 -0.93 7.53
N TYR A 167 -13.24 -0.55 6.56
CA TYR A 167 -11.86 -1.02 6.42
C TYR A 167 -10.99 -0.57 7.60
N ALA A 168 -11.07 0.69 8.01
CA ALA A 168 -10.36 1.22 9.17
C ALA A 168 -10.70 0.46 10.45
N LYS A 169 -11.99 0.16 10.70
CA LYS A 169 -12.40 -0.67 11.84
C LYS A 169 -11.77 -2.07 11.83
N LYS A 170 -11.57 -2.66 10.65
CA LYS A 170 -10.94 -3.98 10.52
C LYS A 170 -9.43 -3.91 10.69
N LEU A 171 -8.78 -2.82 10.32
CA LEU A 171 -7.34 -2.59 10.54
C LEU A 171 -7.01 -2.39 12.02
N ALA A 172 -7.94 -1.84 12.80
CA ALA A 172 -7.77 -1.55 14.22
C ALA A 172 -7.96 -2.77 15.15
N ASN A 173 -8.58 -3.87 14.66
CA ASN A 173 -8.85 -5.12 15.41
C ASN A 173 -7.84 -6.21 15.04
#